data_be1985046a8863ee744c238cbc13c834
#
_entry.id   be1985046a8863ee744c238cbc13c834
#
_cell.length_a   1.000
_cell.length_b   1.000
_cell.length_c   1.000
_cell.angle_alpha   90.00
_cell.angle_beta   90.00
_cell.angle_gamma   90.00
#
_symmetry.space_group_name_H-M   'P 1'
#
loop_
_entity.id
_entity.type
_entity.pdbx_description
1 polymer ?
#
loop_
_entity_poly.entity_id
_entity_poly.type
_entity_poly.pdbx_seq_one_letter_code
_entity_poly.pdbx_strand_id
1 'polypeptide(L)'
;MQSRDLSTIPLFASLPVDEIRHLEANLSGSSLPAGRVLFHEGHSDDKFYILLEGQVEVVKSLGRPEERILGRREAGSLLGEMSLFSQNGCHTASVRSLTPLRLLKMTHAELDTLLHRQPQLAYEIIRLLSRRLEESENSTILDLKEKNQRLVEAYEELKSAQEQIIEKEKLEKELEISRQIQQSILPETLPDIPGYEFGALMIPARAVGGDFYTFIKLGKDRLGIVVGDVSDKGVPAALFMALSYSLIRAEAVRTGSPVQALRKVNQHLLQMNSLSMYVTLVYGILDCSSGEFRFGRAGHPCPYLLDGECHPVEVPVSFSQALGLFDNPPIDEQCIHLPTGGTLLLYSDGVNETMDARGAEFGLDRIHGSMTANPTHPAQEICRQLWQDVQAHGGDLPQQDDFTTVVVKRSRQG
;
A
#
# COMPACT_ATOMS: atom_id res chain seq x y z
N MET A 1 -5.62 61.07 41.75
CA MET A 1 -5.34 59.61 41.83
C MET A 1 -6.49 59.01 42.62
N GLN A 2 -7.40 58.26 41.94
CA GLN A 2 -8.44 57.48 42.64
C GLN A 2 -7.75 56.34 43.37
N SER A 3 -7.66 56.36 44.72
CA SER A 3 -7.18 55.25 45.51
C SER A 3 -8.20 54.10 45.31
N ARG A 4 -7.84 53.01 44.64
CA ARG A 4 -8.58 51.78 44.82
C ARG A 4 -8.22 51.20 46.15
N ASP A 5 -9.21 51.02 46.91
CA ASP A 5 -9.16 50.50 48.28
C ASP A 5 -8.55 49.08 48.25
N LEU A 6 -7.34 48.92 48.80
CA LEU A 6 -6.68 47.60 48.91
C LEU A 6 -7.54 46.63 49.74
N SER A 7 -8.54 47.11 50.50
CA SER A 7 -9.50 46.26 51.20
C SER A 7 -10.34 45.36 50.27
N THR A 8 -10.45 45.71 48.96
CA THR A 8 -11.18 44.89 47.98
C THR A 8 -10.37 43.68 47.51
N ILE A 9 -9.07 43.61 47.79
CA ILE A 9 -8.19 42.51 47.44
C ILE A 9 -8.34 41.41 48.51
N PRO A 10 -8.72 40.16 48.13
CA PRO A 10 -9.01 39.09 49.08
C PRO A 10 -7.89 38.86 50.11
N LEU A 11 -6.64 39.03 49.70
CA LEU A 11 -5.47 38.85 50.56
C LEU A 11 -5.41 39.90 51.69
N PHE A 12 -5.86 41.11 51.44
CA PHE A 12 -5.77 42.24 52.42
C PHE A 12 -7.11 42.54 53.08
N ALA A 13 -8.18 41.84 52.71
CA ALA A 13 -9.51 42.09 53.26
C ALA A 13 -9.63 41.89 54.75
N SER A 14 -8.75 41.11 55.32
CA SER A 14 -8.67 40.90 56.80
C SER A 14 -7.80 41.91 57.59
N LEU A 15 -7.12 42.83 56.88
CA LEU A 15 -6.23 43.81 57.54
C LEU A 15 -7.02 44.93 58.13
N PRO A 16 -6.52 45.49 59.29
CA PRO A 16 -7.05 46.72 59.86
C PRO A 16 -6.95 47.90 58.90
N VAL A 17 -7.93 48.78 58.92
CA VAL A 17 -8.02 49.98 58.04
C VAL A 17 -6.77 50.85 58.09
N ASP A 18 -6.19 50.99 59.25
CA ASP A 18 -4.97 51.78 59.43
C ASP A 18 -3.75 51.15 58.75
N GLU A 19 -3.67 49.81 58.70
CA GLU A 19 -2.59 49.08 58.00
C GLU A 19 -2.79 49.15 56.47
N ILE A 20 -4.03 49.12 56.03
CA ILE A 20 -4.36 49.30 54.58
C ILE A 20 -3.92 50.68 54.12
N ARG A 21 -4.23 51.73 54.86
CA ARG A 21 -3.78 53.14 54.61
C ARG A 21 -2.27 53.28 54.62
N HIS A 22 -1.61 52.58 55.53
CA HIS A 22 -0.15 52.58 55.61
C HIS A 22 0.49 51.95 54.40
N LEU A 23 -0.07 50.81 53.87
CA LEU A 23 0.35 50.14 52.64
C LEU A 23 0.11 51.03 51.43
N GLU A 24 -1.06 51.66 51.33
CA GLU A 24 -1.38 52.56 50.19
C GLU A 24 -0.46 53.76 50.10
N ALA A 25 0.01 54.27 51.28
CA ALA A 25 0.92 55.41 51.35
C ALA A 25 2.37 55.06 50.98
N ASN A 26 2.82 53.82 51.21
CA ASN A 26 4.21 53.43 51.10
C ASN A 26 4.50 52.59 49.82
N LEU A 27 3.50 51.89 49.22
CA LEU A 27 3.71 51.09 48.00
C LEU A 27 3.78 51.93 46.73
N SER A 28 4.75 51.61 45.89
CA SER A 28 4.93 52.35 44.68
C SER A 28 4.02 51.77 43.53
N GLY A 29 3.22 52.65 42.93
CA GLY A 29 2.39 52.29 41.75
C GLY A 29 3.21 52.11 40.46
N SER A 30 2.81 51.19 39.64
CA SER A 30 3.39 50.97 38.31
C SER A 30 2.29 50.63 37.31
N SER A 31 2.52 50.96 36.02
CA SER A 31 1.64 50.59 34.94
C SER A 31 2.44 49.87 33.84
N LEU A 32 1.78 48.93 33.16
CA LEU A 32 2.38 48.19 32.06
C LEU A 32 1.37 48.09 30.90
N PRO A 33 1.75 48.43 29.64
CA PRO A 33 0.87 48.25 28.48
C PRO A 33 0.53 46.79 28.22
N ALA A 34 -0.54 46.51 27.47
CA ALA A 34 -0.88 45.18 27.01
C ALA A 34 0.22 44.57 26.15
N GLY A 35 0.37 43.23 26.18
CA GLY A 35 1.35 42.48 25.40
C GLY A 35 2.79 42.56 25.91
N ARG A 36 3.05 43.22 27.06
CA ARG A 36 4.40 43.34 27.63
C ARG A 36 4.63 42.28 28.71
N VAL A 37 5.88 41.86 28.84
CA VAL A 37 6.31 40.93 29.90
C VAL A 37 6.64 41.74 31.14
N LEU A 38 6.04 41.38 32.29
CA LEU A 38 6.28 42.00 33.58
C LEU A 38 7.62 41.53 34.17
N PHE A 39 7.87 40.24 34.15
CA PHE A 39 9.13 39.59 34.47
C PHE A 39 9.26 38.26 33.77
N HIS A 40 10.50 37.81 33.63
CA HIS A 40 10.82 36.53 32.97
C HIS A 40 11.14 35.43 33.98
N GLU A 41 10.81 34.21 33.62
CA GLU A 41 11.25 33.01 34.33
C GLU A 41 12.76 32.96 34.47
N GLY A 42 13.23 32.59 35.69
CA GLY A 42 14.64 32.50 36.02
C GLY A 42 15.32 33.82 36.40
N HIS A 43 14.67 34.97 36.17
CA HIS A 43 15.18 36.24 36.67
C HIS A 43 14.94 36.38 38.16
N SER A 44 15.96 36.91 38.85
CA SER A 44 15.86 37.28 40.27
C SER A 44 15.45 38.76 40.37
N ASP A 45 14.34 39.03 41.04
CA ASP A 45 13.87 40.36 41.37
C ASP A 45 13.44 40.33 42.85
N ASP A 46 13.82 41.35 43.62
CA ASP A 46 13.42 41.51 45.04
C ASP A 46 11.97 42.04 45.19
N LYS A 47 11.19 41.96 44.11
CA LYS A 47 9.84 42.54 44.08
C LYS A 47 8.81 41.53 43.62
N PHE A 48 7.65 41.64 44.24
CA PHE A 48 6.44 41.03 43.71
C PHE A 48 5.38 42.13 43.52
N TYR A 49 4.33 41.77 42.80
CA TYR A 49 3.38 42.76 42.32
C TYR A 49 1.97 42.36 42.73
N ILE A 50 1.17 43.36 43.07
CA ILE A 50 -0.25 43.23 43.34
C ILE A 50 -0.98 43.81 42.10
N LEU A 51 -1.77 42.99 41.44
CA LEU A 51 -2.52 43.41 40.26
C LEU A 51 -3.79 44.15 40.71
N LEU A 52 -3.82 45.46 40.45
CA LEU A 52 -4.97 46.31 40.75
C LEU A 52 -6.00 46.30 39.62
N GLU A 53 -5.54 46.36 38.40
CA GLU A 53 -6.37 46.38 37.20
C GLU A 53 -5.69 45.61 36.07
N GLY A 54 -6.55 44.95 35.22
CA GLY A 54 -6.09 44.22 34.04
C GLY A 54 -6.05 42.74 34.26
N GLN A 55 -5.52 42.06 33.23
CA GLN A 55 -5.37 40.60 33.18
C GLN A 55 -3.96 40.25 32.72
N VAL A 56 -3.43 39.18 33.27
CA VAL A 56 -2.13 38.61 32.87
C VAL A 56 -2.25 37.12 32.64
N GLU A 57 -1.35 36.58 31.85
CA GLU A 57 -1.10 35.14 31.78
C GLU A 57 0.26 34.81 32.39
N VAL A 58 0.29 33.68 33.09
CA VAL A 58 1.51 33.11 33.67
C VAL A 58 1.98 32.03 32.77
N VAL A 59 3.20 32.15 32.23
CA VAL A 59 3.71 31.31 31.15
C VAL A 59 5.04 30.69 31.57
N LYS A 60 5.13 29.38 31.43
CA LYS A 60 6.37 28.59 31.55
C LYS A 60 7.06 28.51 30.20
N SER A 61 8.40 28.65 30.20
CA SER A 61 9.24 28.54 29.00
C SER A 61 8.83 29.51 27.88
N LEU A 62 8.50 30.77 28.24
CA LEU A 62 8.02 31.78 27.31
C LEU A 62 8.98 31.97 26.12
N GLY A 63 8.43 31.87 24.90
CA GLY A 63 9.18 32.02 23.63
C GLY A 63 9.99 30.78 23.25
N ARG A 64 9.78 29.62 23.88
CA ARG A 64 10.40 28.33 23.55
C ARG A 64 9.36 27.35 23.01
N PRO A 65 9.80 26.27 22.31
CA PRO A 65 8.87 25.24 21.82
C PRO A 65 7.98 24.62 22.89
N GLU A 66 8.44 24.59 24.13
CA GLU A 66 7.73 24.05 25.29
C GLU A 66 6.92 25.13 26.04
N GLU A 67 6.59 26.24 25.38
CA GLU A 67 5.77 27.30 26.00
C GLU A 67 4.43 26.75 26.50
N ARG A 68 4.14 26.96 27.77
CA ARG A 68 2.92 26.49 28.39
C ARG A 68 2.30 27.58 29.27
N ILE A 69 1.04 27.87 29.07
CA ILE A 69 0.26 28.77 29.89
C ILE A 69 -0.15 28.02 31.18
N LEU A 70 0.34 28.46 32.31
CA LEU A 70 0.01 27.90 33.63
C LEU A 70 -1.33 28.41 34.17
N GLY A 71 -1.76 29.58 33.71
CA GLY A 71 -3.05 30.14 34.08
C GLY A 71 -3.15 31.62 33.79
N ARG A 72 -4.34 32.19 33.93
CA ARG A 72 -4.59 33.62 33.86
C ARG A 72 -4.84 34.16 35.24
N ARG A 73 -4.51 35.43 35.44
CA ARG A 73 -4.71 36.14 36.70
C ARG A 73 -5.38 37.48 36.44
N GLU A 74 -6.24 37.87 37.33
CA GLU A 74 -7.06 39.08 37.27
C GLU A 74 -6.79 39.99 38.46
N ALA A 75 -7.40 41.18 38.45
CA ALA A 75 -7.31 42.15 39.55
C ALA A 75 -7.53 41.48 40.92
N GLY A 76 -6.73 41.82 41.89
CA GLY A 76 -6.67 41.19 43.20
C GLY A 76 -5.65 40.07 43.35
N SER A 77 -4.96 39.70 42.28
CA SER A 77 -3.96 38.63 42.32
C SER A 77 -2.59 39.13 42.67
N LEU A 78 -1.81 38.30 43.41
CA LEU A 78 -0.38 38.46 43.62
C LEU A 78 0.37 37.82 42.44
N LEU A 79 1.44 38.48 41.98
CA LEU A 79 2.31 38.06 40.89
C LEU A 79 3.76 38.11 41.35
N GLY A 80 4.50 37.00 41.11
CA GLY A 80 5.89 36.88 41.53
C GLY A 80 6.11 36.43 42.95
N GLU A 81 5.06 36.14 43.70
CA GLU A 81 5.11 35.65 45.09
C GLU A 81 5.88 34.34 45.26
N MET A 82 5.95 33.52 44.20
CA MET A 82 6.69 32.25 44.24
C MET A 82 8.19 32.45 44.40
N SER A 83 8.73 33.62 44.02
CA SER A 83 10.15 33.95 44.21
C SER A 83 10.52 34.06 45.70
N LEU A 84 9.55 34.41 46.58
CA LEU A 84 9.73 34.46 48.06
C LEU A 84 10.14 33.09 48.61
N PHE A 85 9.66 32.01 48.01
CA PHE A 85 9.87 30.65 48.50
C PHE A 85 10.88 29.87 47.63
N SER A 86 11.41 30.51 46.57
CA SER A 86 12.47 29.92 45.74
C SER A 86 13.82 30.05 46.45
N GLN A 87 14.60 28.96 46.46
CA GLN A 87 15.94 28.96 47.10
C GLN A 87 16.88 30.03 46.52
N ASN A 88 16.68 30.46 45.29
CA ASN A 88 17.51 31.44 44.59
C ASN A 88 16.82 32.81 44.39
N GLY A 89 15.61 33.02 44.95
CA GLY A 89 14.85 34.26 44.75
C GLY A 89 14.41 34.50 43.29
N CYS A 90 14.44 33.47 42.43
CA CYS A 90 14.09 33.60 41.02
C CYS A 90 12.61 33.33 40.75
N HIS A 91 12.05 34.03 39.77
CA HIS A 91 10.70 33.78 39.29
C HIS A 91 10.59 32.40 38.64
N THR A 92 9.59 31.62 39.03
CA THR A 92 9.36 30.26 38.55
C THR A 92 8.65 30.18 37.18
N ALA A 93 8.09 31.30 36.71
CA ALA A 93 7.41 31.46 35.42
C ALA A 93 7.49 32.94 34.98
N SER A 94 7.28 33.19 33.71
CA SER A 94 7.13 34.51 33.12
C SER A 94 5.69 35.01 33.28
N VAL A 95 5.50 36.33 33.39
CA VAL A 95 4.17 36.95 33.40
C VAL A 95 4.05 37.94 32.25
N ARG A 96 3.05 37.73 31.37
CA ARG A 96 2.74 38.57 30.21
C ARG A 96 1.39 39.26 30.40
N SER A 97 1.33 40.57 30.17
CA SER A 97 0.08 41.34 30.24
C SER A 97 -0.82 41.04 29.05
N LEU A 98 -2.10 40.74 29.29
CA LEU A 98 -3.14 40.61 28.27
C LEU A 98 -3.84 41.93 27.98
N THR A 99 -4.02 42.74 29.02
CA THR A 99 -4.60 44.09 28.96
C THR A 99 -3.65 45.09 29.60
N PRO A 100 -3.86 46.39 29.46
CA PRO A 100 -3.11 47.37 30.25
C PRO A 100 -3.25 47.10 31.75
N LEU A 101 -2.12 47.10 32.48
CA LEU A 101 -2.06 46.76 33.89
C LEU A 101 -1.84 47.98 34.76
N ARG A 102 -2.48 47.99 35.93
CA ARG A 102 -2.08 48.80 37.09
C ARG A 102 -1.63 47.86 38.19
N LEU A 103 -0.46 48.14 38.76
CA LEU A 103 0.23 47.27 39.69
C LEU A 103 0.72 48.10 40.88
N LEU A 104 0.72 47.51 42.07
CA LEU A 104 1.53 47.96 43.19
C LEU A 104 2.75 47.06 43.30
N LYS A 105 3.89 47.65 43.59
CA LYS A 105 5.15 46.94 43.84
C LYS A 105 5.37 46.83 45.32
N MET A 106 5.78 45.66 45.76
CA MET A 106 6.17 45.40 47.17
C MET A 106 7.49 44.63 47.14
N THR A 107 8.43 45.03 47.98
CA THR A 107 9.70 44.31 48.17
C THR A 107 9.53 43.20 49.21
N HIS A 108 10.47 42.23 49.20
CA HIS A 108 10.49 41.16 50.19
C HIS A 108 10.59 41.71 51.60
N ALA A 109 11.41 42.77 51.87
CA ALA A 109 11.57 43.39 53.17
C ALA A 109 10.28 44.08 53.68
N GLU A 110 9.51 44.70 52.74
CA GLU A 110 8.22 45.32 53.08
C GLU A 110 7.18 44.24 53.42
N LEU A 111 7.15 43.12 52.69
CA LEU A 111 6.26 42.00 53.03
C LEU A 111 6.64 41.37 54.36
N ASP A 112 7.92 41.12 54.61
CA ASP A 112 8.40 40.55 55.89
C ASP A 112 8.00 41.39 57.04
N THR A 113 8.18 42.72 56.92
CA THR A 113 7.73 43.68 57.93
C THR A 113 6.22 43.62 58.17
N LEU A 114 5.44 43.48 57.09
CA LEU A 114 3.98 43.35 57.14
C LEU A 114 3.57 42.05 57.84
N LEU A 115 4.21 40.92 57.49
CA LEU A 115 3.94 39.60 58.10
C LEU A 115 4.27 39.58 59.59
N HIS A 116 5.32 40.29 60.05
CA HIS A 116 5.62 40.42 61.46
C HIS A 116 4.55 41.20 62.18
N ARG A 117 3.95 42.23 61.58
CA ARG A 117 2.87 43.02 62.17
C ARG A 117 1.52 42.30 62.12
N GLN A 118 1.29 41.53 61.05
CA GLN A 118 0.01 40.88 60.75
C GLN A 118 0.22 39.39 60.41
N PRO A 119 0.50 38.50 61.39
CA PRO A 119 0.80 37.10 61.15
C PRO A 119 -0.32 36.35 60.51
N GLN A 120 -1.57 36.78 60.59
CA GLN A 120 -2.70 36.13 59.90
C GLN A 120 -2.59 36.20 58.42
N LEU A 121 -1.90 37.20 57.87
CA LEU A 121 -1.67 37.30 56.42
C LEU A 121 -0.83 36.11 55.87
N ALA A 122 0.09 35.57 56.67
CA ALA A 122 0.86 34.41 56.33
C ALA A 122 -0.02 33.16 56.02
N TYR A 123 -1.07 32.98 56.86
CA TYR A 123 -2.03 31.86 56.64
C TYR A 123 -2.81 32.04 55.35
N GLU A 124 -3.21 33.25 54.99
CA GLU A 124 -3.93 33.52 53.75
C GLU A 124 -3.02 33.31 52.53
N ILE A 125 -1.75 33.69 52.61
CA ILE A 125 -0.75 33.40 51.57
C ILE A 125 -0.55 31.89 51.39
N ILE A 126 -0.36 31.15 52.51
CA ILE A 126 -0.20 29.70 52.49
C ILE A 126 -1.44 29.03 51.82
N ARG A 127 -2.64 29.43 52.20
CA ARG A 127 -3.89 28.93 51.61
C ARG A 127 -3.97 29.19 50.11
N LEU A 128 -3.58 30.39 49.70
CA LEU A 128 -3.57 30.75 48.26
C LEU A 128 -2.58 29.88 47.48
N LEU A 129 -1.38 29.66 48.01
CA LEU A 129 -0.32 28.86 47.40
C LEU A 129 -0.69 27.37 47.33
N SER A 130 -1.25 26.82 48.44
CA SER A 130 -1.73 25.42 48.44
C SER A 130 -2.79 25.17 47.39
N ARG A 131 -3.79 26.07 47.29
CA ARG A 131 -4.82 25.95 46.21
C ARG A 131 -4.23 26.00 44.81
N ARG A 132 -3.28 26.92 44.57
CA ARG A 132 -2.60 27.01 43.27
C ARG A 132 -1.79 25.77 42.94
N LEU A 133 -1.13 25.16 43.93
CA LEU A 133 -0.40 23.91 43.75
C LEU A 133 -1.35 22.77 43.35
N GLU A 134 -2.44 22.60 44.12
CA GLU A 134 -3.46 21.59 43.81
C GLU A 134 -4.07 21.76 42.40
N GLU A 135 -4.40 22.99 41.99
CA GLU A 135 -4.91 23.28 40.64
C GLU A 135 -3.89 22.93 39.57
N SER A 136 -2.60 23.25 39.78
CA SER A 136 -1.51 22.95 38.85
C SER A 136 -1.26 21.45 38.74
N GLU A 137 -1.23 20.73 39.85
CA GLU A 137 -1.07 19.28 39.90
C GLU A 137 -2.22 18.56 39.18
N ASN A 138 -3.46 18.92 39.49
CA ASN A 138 -4.64 18.32 38.84
C ASN A 138 -4.65 18.54 37.35
N SER A 139 -4.34 19.76 36.89
CA SER A 139 -4.22 20.08 35.48
C SER A 139 -3.15 19.23 34.79
N THR A 140 -1.99 19.04 35.44
CA THR A 140 -0.88 18.22 34.91
C THR A 140 -1.25 16.75 34.84
N ILE A 141 -1.92 16.22 35.87
CA ILE A 141 -2.39 14.83 35.91
C ILE A 141 -3.39 14.56 34.78
N LEU A 142 -4.33 15.48 34.51
CA LEU A 142 -5.30 15.36 33.45
C LEU A 142 -4.63 15.35 32.05
N ASP A 143 -3.71 16.30 31.81
CA ASP A 143 -2.95 16.37 30.56
C ASP A 143 -2.12 15.09 30.31
N LEU A 144 -1.46 14.58 31.37
CA LEU A 144 -0.70 13.33 31.28
C LEU A 144 -1.60 12.11 31.00
N LYS A 145 -2.78 12.05 31.64
CA LYS A 145 -3.74 10.97 31.39
C LYS A 145 -4.23 10.98 29.93
N GLU A 146 -4.60 12.17 29.42
CA GLU A 146 -5.06 12.31 28.04
C GLU A 146 -3.95 11.91 27.03
N LYS A 147 -2.72 12.38 27.26
CA LYS A 147 -1.58 11.99 26.41
C LYS A 147 -1.28 10.50 26.47
N ASN A 148 -1.36 9.91 27.66
CA ASN A 148 -1.16 8.47 27.83
C ASN A 148 -2.23 7.66 27.10
N GLN A 149 -3.50 8.09 27.18
CA GLN A 149 -4.60 7.44 26.46
C GLN A 149 -4.37 7.48 24.94
N ARG A 150 -4.05 8.64 24.39
CA ARG A 150 -3.74 8.80 22.97
C ARG A 150 -2.54 7.96 22.53
N LEU A 151 -1.53 7.86 23.39
CA LEU A 151 -0.34 7.04 23.09
C LEU A 151 -0.68 5.56 23.05
N VAL A 152 -1.51 5.07 23.97
CA VAL A 152 -1.98 3.68 23.98
C VAL A 152 -2.77 3.36 22.71
N GLU A 153 -3.74 4.23 22.35
CA GLU A 153 -4.55 4.06 21.14
C GLU A 153 -3.67 4.03 19.86
N ALA A 154 -2.75 4.98 19.72
CA ALA A 154 -1.83 5.03 18.59
C ALA A 154 -0.89 3.81 18.53
N TYR A 155 -0.48 3.29 19.68
CA TYR A 155 0.35 2.10 19.77
C TYR A 155 -0.42 0.83 19.32
N GLU A 156 -1.68 0.69 19.72
CA GLU A 156 -2.54 -0.43 19.32
C GLU A 156 -2.83 -0.39 17.81
N GLU A 157 -3.14 0.78 17.26
CA GLU A 157 -3.30 0.97 15.81
C GLU A 157 -2.03 0.60 15.03
N LEU A 158 -0.88 1.09 15.48
CA LEU A 158 0.41 0.79 14.86
C LEU A 158 0.71 -0.71 14.88
N LYS A 159 0.47 -1.36 16.01
CA LYS A 159 0.67 -2.80 16.18
C LYS A 159 -0.20 -3.60 15.21
N SER A 160 -1.50 -3.26 15.14
CA SER A 160 -2.43 -3.91 14.21
C SER A 160 -2.01 -3.72 12.75
N ALA A 161 -1.61 -2.52 12.35
CA ALA A 161 -1.11 -2.25 11.00
C ALA A 161 0.18 -3.04 10.70
N GLN A 162 1.09 -3.15 11.66
CA GLN A 162 2.32 -3.92 11.52
C GLN A 162 2.04 -5.42 11.33
N GLU A 163 1.11 -5.99 12.10
CA GLU A 163 0.70 -7.39 11.97
C GLU A 163 0.12 -7.66 10.57
N GLN A 164 -0.72 -6.77 10.04
CA GLN A 164 -1.27 -6.87 8.68
C GLN A 164 -0.19 -6.80 7.59
N ILE A 165 0.80 -5.94 7.76
CA ILE A 165 1.93 -5.83 6.81
C ILE A 165 2.74 -7.13 6.80
N ILE A 166 3.07 -7.68 7.97
CA ILE A 166 3.84 -8.93 8.08
C ILE A 166 3.07 -10.09 7.43
N GLU A 167 1.77 -10.19 7.65
CA GLU A 167 0.94 -11.23 7.05
C GLU A 167 0.87 -11.10 5.52
N LYS A 168 0.73 -9.86 5.02
CA LYS A 168 0.77 -9.57 3.59
C LYS A 168 2.11 -9.93 2.96
N GLU A 169 3.22 -9.53 3.56
CA GLU A 169 4.57 -9.86 3.06
C GLU A 169 4.80 -11.38 3.03
N LYS A 170 4.31 -12.11 4.04
CA LYS A 170 4.39 -13.57 4.07
C LYS A 170 3.61 -14.18 2.90
N LEU A 171 2.37 -13.73 2.67
CA LEU A 171 1.55 -14.21 1.57
C LEU A 171 2.16 -13.90 0.20
N GLU A 172 2.70 -12.70 0.01
CA GLU A 172 3.40 -12.32 -1.22
C GLU A 172 4.62 -13.21 -1.48
N LYS A 173 5.37 -13.56 -0.43
CA LYS A 173 6.51 -14.47 -0.54
C LYS A 173 6.08 -15.91 -0.89
N GLU A 174 5.01 -16.40 -0.32
CA GLU A 174 4.45 -17.72 -0.66
C GLU A 174 3.97 -17.76 -2.12
N LEU A 175 3.35 -16.70 -2.62
CA LEU A 175 2.95 -16.57 -4.02
C LEU A 175 4.15 -16.49 -4.96
N GLU A 176 5.22 -15.79 -4.58
CA GLU A 176 6.45 -15.74 -5.39
C GLU A 176 7.13 -17.12 -5.49
N ILE A 177 7.18 -17.87 -4.40
CA ILE A 177 7.68 -19.25 -4.43
C ILE A 177 6.80 -20.11 -5.36
N SER A 178 5.47 -19.97 -5.27
CA SER A 178 4.53 -20.69 -6.15
C SER A 178 4.76 -20.37 -7.61
N ARG A 179 5.02 -19.10 -7.95
CA ARG A 179 5.41 -18.64 -9.27
C ARG A 179 6.69 -19.30 -9.77
N GLN A 180 7.74 -19.34 -8.94
CA GLN A 180 9.01 -19.97 -9.31
C GLN A 180 8.84 -21.47 -9.58
N ILE A 181 8.04 -22.16 -8.74
CA ILE A 181 7.71 -23.59 -8.98
C ILE A 181 6.98 -23.74 -10.30
N GLN A 182 5.96 -22.92 -10.56
CA GLN A 182 5.21 -22.98 -11.82
C GLN A 182 6.10 -22.74 -13.03
N GLN A 183 6.96 -21.73 -13.00
CA GLN A 183 7.92 -21.45 -14.08
C GLN A 183 8.90 -22.60 -14.31
N SER A 184 9.31 -23.32 -13.27
CA SER A 184 10.19 -24.49 -13.41
C SER A 184 9.54 -25.70 -14.09
N ILE A 185 8.20 -25.73 -14.18
CA ILE A 185 7.47 -26.78 -14.91
C ILE A 185 7.53 -26.55 -16.41
N LEU A 186 7.57 -25.26 -16.83
CA LEU A 186 7.60 -24.90 -18.24
C LEU A 186 8.95 -25.19 -18.90
N PRO A 187 9.02 -25.35 -20.22
CA PRO A 187 10.26 -25.60 -20.93
C PRO A 187 11.26 -24.45 -20.76
N GLU A 188 12.44 -24.74 -20.24
CA GLU A 188 13.54 -23.77 -20.15
C GLU A 188 14.18 -23.46 -21.50
N THR A 189 14.12 -24.40 -22.44
CA THR A 189 14.73 -24.30 -23.77
C THR A 189 13.73 -24.63 -24.86
N LEU A 190 13.79 -23.86 -25.95
CA LEU A 190 13.03 -24.13 -27.13
C LEU A 190 13.64 -25.30 -27.93
N PRO A 191 12.83 -26.03 -28.75
CA PRO A 191 13.36 -27.09 -29.60
C PRO A 191 14.37 -26.55 -30.61
N ASP A 192 15.46 -27.31 -30.81
CA ASP A 192 16.42 -27.06 -31.88
C ASP A 192 16.21 -28.15 -32.94
N ILE A 193 15.54 -27.81 -34.06
CA ILE A 193 15.21 -28.73 -35.17
C ILE A 193 15.62 -28.06 -36.48
N PRO A 194 16.49 -28.70 -37.26
CA PRO A 194 16.92 -28.13 -38.53
C PRO A 194 15.73 -27.82 -39.45
N GLY A 195 15.73 -26.62 -40.02
CA GLY A 195 14.66 -26.15 -40.92
C GLY A 195 13.45 -25.53 -40.19
N TYR A 196 13.49 -25.39 -38.83
CA TYR A 196 12.44 -24.77 -38.06
C TYR A 196 13.01 -23.80 -37.06
N GLU A 197 12.29 -22.71 -36.81
CA GLU A 197 12.52 -21.79 -35.71
C GLU A 197 11.31 -21.82 -34.76
N PHE A 198 11.58 -21.79 -33.47
CA PHE A 198 10.56 -21.77 -32.42
C PHE A 198 10.66 -20.52 -31.58
N GLY A 199 9.53 -19.98 -31.18
CA GLY A 199 9.40 -18.93 -30.22
C GLY A 199 8.28 -19.27 -29.24
N ALA A 200 8.42 -18.89 -27.99
CA ALA A 200 7.36 -19.01 -27.01
C ALA A 200 7.46 -17.88 -25.97
N LEU A 201 6.32 -17.37 -25.56
CA LEU A 201 6.24 -16.36 -24.53
C LEU A 201 4.97 -16.59 -23.71
N MET A 202 5.13 -16.59 -22.39
CA MET A 202 4.02 -16.67 -21.45
C MET A 202 4.21 -15.59 -20.38
N ILE A 203 3.17 -14.79 -20.16
CA ILE A 203 3.15 -13.71 -19.17
C ILE A 203 1.86 -13.82 -18.36
N PRO A 204 1.93 -14.24 -17.11
CA PRO A 204 0.75 -14.39 -16.28
C PRO A 204 0.17 -13.02 -15.90
N ALA A 205 -1.16 -12.91 -15.83
CA ALA A 205 -1.87 -11.71 -15.41
C ALA A 205 -1.78 -11.48 -13.89
N ARG A 206 -1.51 -12.54 -13.12
CA ARG A 206 -1.35 -12.51 -11.66
C ARG A 206 -0.01 -13.13 -11.24
N ALA A 207 0.21 -13.27 -9.95
CA ALA A 207 1.43 -13.91 -9.44
C ALA A 207 1.64 -15.31 -9.99
N VAL A 208 0.57 -16.09 -10.19
CA VAL A 208 0.55 -17.40 -10.85
C VAL A 208 -0.62 -17.45 -11.84
N GLY A 209 -0.43 -18.14 -12.95
CA GLY A 209 -1.38 -18.23 -14.07
C GLY A 209 -2.00 -19.63 -14.25
N GLY A 210 -3.02 -19.69 -15.11
CA GLY A 210 -3.64 -20.92 -15.59
C GLY A 210 -3.01 -21.46 -16.87
N ASP A 211 -2.38 -20.58 -17.64
CA ASP A 211 -1.78 -20.87 -18.93
C ASP A 211 -0.54 -21.76 -18.84
N PHE A 212 -0.31 -22.52 -19.89
CA PHE A 212 0.92 -23.27 -20.08
C PHE A 212 1.17 -23.61 -21.54
N TYR A 213 2.43 -23.85 -21.86
CA TYR A 213 2.82 -24.46 -23.13
C TYR A 213 3.89 -25.52 -22.91
N THR A 214 4.03 -26.46 -23.83
CA THR A 214 5.14 -27.40 -23.79
C THR A 214 5.46 -27.96 -25.20
N PHE A 215 6.71 -28.41 -25.34
CA PHE A 215 7.20 -29.14 -26.47
C PHE A 215 7.55 -30.57 -26.03
N ILE A 216 7.10 -31.56 -26.80
CA ILE A 216 7.23 -32.99 -26.48
C ILE A 216 7.89 -33.71 -27.63
N LYS A 217 9.12 -34.18 -27.44
CA LYS A 217 9.82 -34.95 -28.47
C LYS A 217 9.19 -36.36 -28.59
N LEU A 218 8.59 -36.66 -29.74
CA LEU A 218 7.84 -37.89 -30.00
C LEU A 218 8.60 -38.86 -30.91
N GLY A 219 9.86 -38.64 -31.14
CA GLY A 219 10.71 -39.44 -32.03
C GLY A 219 11.75 -38.57 -32.71
N LYS A 220 12.26 -39.05 -33.89
CA LYS A 220 13.31 -38.33 -34.60
C LYS A 220 12.78 -37.09 -35.32
N ASP A 221 11.62 -37.21 -35.98
CA ASP A 221 11.09 -36.18 -36.87
C ASP A 221 9.70 -35.66 -36.43
N ARG A 222 9.23 -35.99 -35.21
CA ARG A 222 7.92 -35.61 -34.70
C ARG A 222 8.05 -34.83 -33.38
N LEU A 223 7.41 -33.66 -33.37
CA LEU A 223 7.34 -32.78 -32.22
C LEU A 223 5.90 -32.54 -31.79
N GLY A 224 5.56 -32.89 -30.56
CA GLY A 224 4.31 -32.46 -29.94
C GLY A 224 4.40 -31.02 -29.46
N ILE A 225 3.38 -30.22 -29.75
CA ILE A 225 3.26 -28.83 -29.34
C ILE A 225 1.93 -28.66 -28.59
N VAL A 226 1.95 -28.10 -27.44
CA VAL A 226 0.77 -27.90 -26.58
C VAL A 226 0.68 -26.45 -26.14
N VAL A 227 -0.52 -25.89 -26.21
CA VAL A 227 -0.89 -24.65 -25.51
C VAL A 227 -2.20 -24.94 -24.80
N GLY A 228 -2.31 -24.54 -23.54
CA GLY A 228 -3.51 -24.74 -22.75
C GLY A 228 -3.72 -23.60 -21.75
N ASP A 229 -4.99 -23.41 -21.42
CA ASP A 229 -5.45 -22.41 -20.47
C ASP A 229 -6.48 -23.03 -19.52
N VAL A 230 -6.29 -22.82 -18.24
CA VAL A 230 -7.11 -23.35 -17.15
C VAL A 230 -8.07 -22.29 -16.66
N SER A 231 -9.34 -22.70 -16.48
CA SER A 231 -10.36 -21.85 -15.86
C SER A 231 -9.95 -21.35 -14.49
N ASP A 232 -10.47 -20.19 -14.09
CA ASP A 232 -10.12 -19.48 -12.87
C ASP A 232 -8.68 -18.92 -12.86
N LYS A 233 -8.29 -18.30 -11.77
CA LYS A 233 -6.99 -17.62 -11.63
C LYS A 233 -6.40 -17.84 -10.24
N GLY A 234 -5.09 -17.70 -10.15
CA GLY A 234 -4.36 -17.84 -8.89
C GLY A 234 -3.98 -19.29 -8.58
N VAL A 235 -3.77 -19.60 -7.30
CA VAL A 235 -3.20 -20.88 -6.87
C VAL A 235 -3.99 -22.12 -7.31
N PRO A 236 -5.35 -22.15 -7.26
CA PRO A 236 -6.11 -23.29 -7.75
C PRO A 236 -5.87 -23.56 -9.25
N ALA A 237 -5.88 -22.51 -10.09
CA ALA A 237 -5.59 -22.62 -11.51
C ALA A 237 -4.17 -23.12 -11.78
N ALA A 238 -3.18 -22.62 -11.05
CA ALA A 238 -1.79 -23.06 -11.18
C ALA A 238 -1.60 -24.55 -10.84
N LEU A 239 -2.29 -25.05 -9.81
CA LEU A 239 -2.25 -26.48 -9.46
C LEU A 239 -2.93 -27.36 -10.52
N PHE A 240 -4.08 -26.92 -11.03
CA PHE A 240 -4.78 -27.64 -12.09
C PHE A 240 -4.01 -27.60 -13.43
N MET A 241 -3.30 -26.49 -13.70
CA MET A 241 -2.35 -26.36 -14.78
C MET A 241 -1.24 -27.42 -14.68
N ALA A 242 -0.57 -27.51 -13.52
CA ALA A 242 0.50 -28.48 -13.29
C ALA A 242 0.02 -29.94 -13.48
N LEU A 243 -1.21 -30.23 -13.03
CA LEU A 243 -1.85 -31.52 -13.26
C LEU A 243 -2.09 -31.76 -14.76
N SER A 244 -2.73 -30.80 -15.45
CA SER A 244 -3.04 -30.88 -16.90
C SER A 244 -1.77 -31.01 -17.74
N TYR A 245 -0.74 -30.23 -17.43
CA TYR A 245 0.59 -30.29 -18.04
C TYR A 245 1.21 -31.70 -17.89
N SER A 246 1.17 -32.26 -16.69
CA SER A 246 1.76 -33.58 -16.41
C SER A 246 1.00 -34.68 -17.16
N LEU A 247 -0.33 -34.64 -17.17
CA LEU A 247 -1.19 -35.62 -17.85
C LEU A 247 -0.99 -35.58 -19.36
N ILE A 248 -0.98 -34.40 -19.99
CA ILE A 248 -0.80 -34.32 -21.45
C ILE A 248 0.59 -34.81 -21.87
N ARG A 249 1.64 -34.51 -21.12
CA ARG A 249 3.00 -35.03 -21.42
C ARG A 249 3.06 -36.54 -21.32
N ALA A 250 2.40 -37.13 -20.32
CA ALA A 250 2.36 -38.58 -20.15
C ALA A 250 1.60 -39.27 -21.28
N GLU A 251 0.43 -38.75 -21.64
CA GLU A 251 -0.42 -39.38 -22.66
C GLU A 251 0.06 -39.10 -24.12
N ALA A 252 0.69 -37.97 -24.37
CA ALA A 252 1.28 -37.64 -25.66
C ALA A 252 2.36 -38.63 -26.12
N VAL A 253 3.17 -39.13 -25.16
CA VAL A 253 4.21 -40.13 -25.47
C VAL A 253 3.62 -41.51 -25.72
N ARG A 254 2.47 -41.81 -25.10
CA ARG A 254 1.82 -43.13 -25.17
C ARG A 254 0.90 -43.31 -26.39
N THR A 255 0.37 -42.19 -26.91
CA THR A 255 -0.60 -42.21 -28.00
C THR A 255 -0.01 -41.54 -29.24
N GLY A 256 -0.24 -42.12 -30.41
CA GLY A 256 0.18 -41.55 -31.70
C GLY A 256 -0.77 -40.48 -32.25
N SER A 257 -1.88 -40.17 -31.57
CA SER A 257 -2.94 -39.29 -32.06
C SER A 257 -3.21 -38.19 -31.00
N PRO A 258 -3.23 -36.89 -31.40
CA PRO A 258 -3.59 -35.80 -30.51
C PRO A 258 -4.94 -35.99 -29.85
N VAL A 259 -5.96 -36.38 -30.60
CA VAL A 259 -7.32 -36.56 -30.06
C VAL A 259 -7.40 -37.70 -29.04
N GLN A 260 -6.68 -38.81 -29.27
CA GLN A 260 -6.64 -39.90 -28.30
C GLN A 260 -5.95 -39.46 -26.99
N ALA A 261 -4.88 -38.67 -27.07
CA ALA A 261 -4.22 -38.10 -25.89
C ALA A 261 -5.19 -37.21 -25.12
N LEU A 262 -5.86 -36.26 -25.78
CA LEU A 262 -6.83 -35.36 -25.16
C LEU A 262 -7.98 -36.10 -24.47
N ARG A 263 -8.53 -37.17 -25.11
CA ARG A 263 -9.56 -37.99 -24.49
C ARG A 263 -9.08 -38.70 -23.24
N LYS A 264 -7.84 -39.18 -23.21
CA LYS A 264 -7.24 -39.80 -22.02
C LYS A 264 -7.00 -38.76 -20.90
N VAL A 265 -6.48 -37.61 -21.27
CA VAL A 265 -6.34 -36.50 -20.33
C VAL A 265 -7.69 -36.14 -19.69
N ASN A 266 -8.75 -36.00 -20.51
CA ASN A 266 -10.10 -35.74 -19.99
C ASN A 266 -10.58 -36.81 -19.00
N GLN A 267 -10.38 -38.09 -19.29
CA GLN A 267 -10.75 -39.19 -18.39
C GLN A 267 -10.03 -39.08 -17.04
N HIS A 268 -8.75 -38.73 -17.03
CA HIS A 268 -7.99 -38.53 -15.76
C HIS A 268 -8.45 -37.29 -15.02
N LEU A 269 -8.66 -36.18 -15.71
CA LEU A 269 -9.12 -34.92 -15.10
C LEU A 269 -10.48 -35.14 -14.41
N LEU A 270 -11.44 -35.77 -15.05
CA LEU A 270 -12.76 -36.05 -14.45
C LEU A 270 -12.68 -36.87 -13.16
N GLN A 271 -11.72 -37.79 -13.05
CA GLN A 271 -11.54 -38.60 -11.83
C GLN A 271 -10.93 -37.79 -10.66
N MET A 272 -10.21 -36.70 -10.95
CA MET A 272 -9.45 -35.92 -9.98
C MET A 272 -10.08 -34.55 -9.68
N ASN A 273 -11.10 -34.14 -10.46
CA ASN A 273 -11.65 -32.79 -10.45
C ASN A 273 -12.85 -32.66 -9.51
N SER A 274 -12.58 -32.37 -8.23
CA SER A 274 -13.61 -32.09 -7.24
C SER A 274 -14.14 -30.63 -7.26
N LEU A 275 -13.42 -29.73 -7.94
CA LEU A 275 -13.70 -28.29 -7.95
C LEU A 275 -14.40 -27.81 -9.22
N SER A 276 -14.75 -28.72 -10.13
CA SER A 276 -15.37 -28.42 -11.44
C SER A 276 -14.54 -27.44 -12.30
N MET A 277 -13.23 -27.49 -12.18
CA MET A 277 -12.30 -26.74 -13.02
C MET A 277 -12.19 -27.39 -14.41
N TYR A 278 -11.84 -26.61 -15.39
CA TYR A 278 -11.64 -27.12 -16.75
C TYR A 278 -10.40 -26.52 -17.39
N VAL A 279 -9.93 -27.15 -18.46
CA VAL A 279 -8.81 -26.65 -19.25
C VAL A 279 -9.21 -26.61 -20.70
N THR A 280 -9.00 -25.49 -21.35
CA THR A 280 -9.01 -25.39 -22.81
C THR A 280 -7.62 -25.77 -23.33
N LEU A 281 -7.52 -26.51 -24.39
CA LEU A 281 -6.24 -27.08 -24.84
C LEU A 281 -6.19 -27.33 -26.31
N VAL A 282 -5.09 -26.95 -26.95
CA VAL A 282 -4.68 -27.42 -28.27
C VAL A 282 -3.42 -28.26 -28.12
N TYR A 283 -3.46 -29.46 -28.66
CA TYR A 283 -2.31 -30.36 -28.76
C TYR A 283 -2.15 -30.81 -30.21
N GLY A 284 -0.99 -30.55 -30.81
CA GLY A 284 -0.68 -30.95 -32.16
C GLY A 284 0.66 -31.67 -32.27
N ILE A 285 0.78 -32.51 -33.28
CA ILE A 285 2.01 -33.21 -33.64
C ILE A 285 2.48 -32.66 -34.99
N LEU A 286 3.62 -32.00 -34.99
CA LEU A 286 4.32 -31.56 -36.20
C LEU A 286 5.23 -32.68 -36.69
N ASP A 287 5.00 -33.13 -37.93
CA ASP A 287 5.96 -33.91 -38.64
C ASP A 287 6.96 -32.97 -39.34
N CYS A 288 8.17 -32.94 -38.80
CA CYS A 288 9.20 -32.00 -39.24
C CYS A 288 9.75 -32.32 -40.66
N SER A 289 9.54 -33.53 -41.19
CA SER A 289 9.97 -33.90 -42.52
C SER A 289 9.01 -33.38 -43.59
N SER A 290 7.72 -33.52 -43.37
CA SER A 290 6.68 -33.10 -44.30
C SER A 290 6.18 -31.68 -44.06
N GLY A 291 6.18 -31.20 -42.82
CA GLY A 291 5.51 -29.99 -42.40
C GLY A 291 4.02 -30.17 -42.06
N GLU A 292 3.55 -31.41 -42.00
CA GLU A 292 2.18 -31.75 -41.59
C GLU A 292 2.03 -31.46 -40.08
N PHE A 293 1.01 -30.71 -39.74
CA PHE A 293 0.64 -30.45 -38.34
C PHE A 293 -0.78 -30.98 -38.10
N ARG A 294 -0.86 -32.10 -37.43
CA ARG A 294 -2.11 -32.74 -37.03
C ARG A 294 -2.40 -32.36 -35.56
N PHE A 295 -3.55 -31.77 -35.30
CA PHE A 295 -3.87 -31.32 -33.94
C PHE A 295 -5.28 -31.70 -33.50
N GLY A 296 -5.45 -31.83 -32.19
CA GLY A 296 -6.73 -31.84 -31.49
C GLY A 296 -6.93 -30.58 -30.71
N ARG A 297 -8.14 -30.02 -30.78
CA ARG A 297 -8.51 -28.81 -30.06
C ARG A 297 -9.70 -29.09 -29.13
N ALA A 298 -9.60 -28.68 -27.90
CA ALA A 298 -10.61 -28.84 -26.84
C ALA A 298 -10.98 -27.47 -26.26
N GLY A 299 -11.92 -26.77 -26.89
CA GLY A 299 -12.41 -25.46 -26.44
C GLY A 299 -11.42 -24.30 -26.57
N HIS A 300 -10.21 -24.50 -27.06
CA HIS A 300 -9.13 -23.53 -27.13
C HIS A 300 -9.19 -22.68 -28.42
N PRO A 301 -8.58 -21.48 -28.49
CA PRO A 301 -8.46 -20.72 -29.73
C PRO A 301 -7.87 -21.56 -30.89
N CYS A 302 -8.33 -21.28 -32.11
CA CYS A 302 -7.85 -22.00 -33.30
C CYS A 302 -6.43 -21.56 -33.64
N PRO A 303 -5.53 -22.48 -34.03
CA PRO A 303 -4.22 -22.11 -34.52
C PRO A 303 -4.30 -21.13 -35.71
N TYR A 304 -3.41 -20.15 -35.76
CA TYR A 304 -3.34 -19.16 -36.83
C TYR A 304 -2.16 -19.48 -37.76
N LEU A 305 -2.42 -19.63 -39.05
CA LEU A 305 -1.43 -20.07 -40.04
C LEU A 305 -1.22 -18.99 -41.10
N LEU A 306 0.04 -18.67 -41.39
CA LEU A 306 0.47 -17.86 -42.52
C LEU A 306 1.27 -18.72 -43.51
N ASP A 307 1.08 -18.47 -44.78
CA ASP A 307 1.91 -19.06 -45.86
C ASP A 307 3.29 -18.37 -45.93
N GLY A 308 4.10 -18.80 -46.90
CA GLY A 308 5.43 -18.24 -47.13
C GLY A 308 5.44 -16.79 -47.65
N GLU A 309 4.29 -16.26 -48.06
CA GLU A 309 4.09 -14.88 -48.50
C GLU A 309 3.33 -14.02 -47.48
N CYS A 310 3.16 -14.55 -46.27
CA CYS A 310 2.45 -13.92 -45.16
C CYS A 310 0.94 -13.76 -45.37
N HIS A 311 0.32 -14.55 -46.28
CA HIS A 311 -1.12 -14.56 -46.37
C HIS A 311 -1.72 -15.55 -45.36
N PRO A 312 -2.88 -15.20 -44.74
CA PRO A 312 -3.56 -16.10 -43.81
C PRO A 312 -4.08 -17.34 -44.59
N VAL A 313 -3.78 -18.49 -44.03
CA VAL A 313 -4.30 -19.78 -44.52
C VAL A 313 -5.49 -20.17 -43.66
N GLU A 314 -6.63 -20.45 -44.28
CA GLU A 314 -7.82 -20.89 -43.56
C GLU A 314 -7.57 -22.23 -42.86
N VAL A 315 -7.74 -22.25 -41.55
CA VAL A 315 -7.68 -23.47 -40.76
C VAL A 315 -9.10 -23.94 -40.52
N PRO A 316 -9.47 -25.17 -40.95
CA PRO A 316 -10.80 -25.70 -40.67
C PRO A 316 -11.10 -25.75 -39.19
N VAL A 317 -12.33 -25.44 -38.79
CA VAL A 317 -12.76 -25.37 -37.38
C VAL A 317 -14.03 -26.19 -37.21
N SER A 318 -14.05 -27.09 -36.24
CA SER A 318 -15.24 -27.79 -35.78
C SER A 318 -15.55 -27.44 -34.33
N PHE A 319 -16.75 -27.73 -33.89
CA PHE A 319 -17.14 -27.51 -32.50
C PHE A 319 -16.32 -28.38 -31.55
N SER A 320 -15.85 -27.78 -30.44
CA SER A 320 -15.12 -28.48 -29.39
C SER A 320 -15.41 -27.90 -28.01
N GLN A 321 -15.20 -28.70 -26.96
CA GLN A 321 -15.43 -28.31 -25.58
C GLN A 321 -14.16 -28.51 -24.76
N ALA A 322 -14.02 -27.75 -23.68
CA ALA A 322 -12.95 -27.88 -22.70
C ALA A 322 -12.92 -29.27 -22.06
N LEU A 323 -11.77 -29.67 -21.54
CA LEU A 323 -11.57 -30.93 -20.81
C LEU A 323 -11.81 -30.73 -19.32
N GLY A 324 -12.30 -31.80 -18.68
CA GLY A 324 -12.54 -31.83 -17.22
C GLY A 324 -13.99 -31.58 -16.80
N LEU A 325 -14.92 -31.30 -17.73
CA LEU A 325 -16.33 -31.04 -17.43
C LEU A 325 -17.28 -32.15 -17.88
N PHE A 326 -17.00 -32.78 -19.02
CA PHE A 326 -17.91 -33.74 -19.65
C PHE A 326 -17.21 -35.06 -19.91
N ASP A 327 -17.93 -36.18 -19.79
CA ASP A 327 -17.36 -37.53 -20.02
C ASP A 327 -16.76 -37.72 -21.41
N ASN A 328 -17.43 -37.23 -22.45
CA ASN A 328 -17.01 -37.37 -23.85
C ASN A 328 -17.14 -36.03 -24.59
N PRO A 329 -16.28 -35.04 -24.28
CA PRO A 329 -16.37 -33.76 -24.96
C PRO A 329 -16.03 -33.92 -26.45
N PRO A 330 -16.74 -33.20 -27.32
CA PRO A 330 -16.34 -33.13 -28.72
C PRO A 330 -14.95 -32.47 -28.83
N ILE A 331 -14.05 -33.11 -29.54
CA ILE A 331 -12.70 -32.62 -29.83
C ILE A 331 -12.60 -32.39 -31.34
N ASP A 332 -12.20 -31.16 -31.69
CA ASP A 332 -11.96 -30.78 -33.08
C ASP A 332 -10.63 -31.39 -33.54
N GLU A 333 -10.66 -32.29 -34.54
CA GLU A 333 -9.45 -32.90 -35.13
C GLU A 333 -9.22 -32.36 -36.53
N GLN A 334 -8.06 -31.75 -36.72
CA GLN A 334 -7.67 -31.15 -37.99
C GLN A 334 -6.24 -31.55 -38.39
N CYS A 335 -5.98 -31.46 -39.68
CA CYS A 335 -4.66 -31.64 -40.24
C CYS A 335 -4.38 -30.48 -41.20
N ILE A 336 -3.33 -29.71 -40.93
CA ILE A 336 -2.90 -28.60 -41.77
C ILE A 336 -1.45 -28.81 -42.21
N HIS A 337 -1.05 -28.14 -43.26
CA HIS A 337 0.33 -28.19 -43.76
C HIS A 337 0.99 -26.82 -43.50
N LEU A 338 2.09 -26.80 -42.74
CA LEU A 338 2.94 -25.64 -42.57
C LEU A 338 3.87 -25.54 -43.79
N PRO A 339 3.62 -24.60 -44.72
CA PRO A 339 4.42 -24.49 -45.93
C PRO A 339 5.84 -23.95 -45.60
N THR A 340 6.76 -24.20 -46.55
CA THR A 340 8.10 -23.64 -46.48
C THR A 340 8.04 -22.09 -46.47
N GLY A 341 8.67 -21.43 -45.50
CA GLY A 341 8.56 -19.99 -45.22
C GLY A 341 7.31 -19.58 -44.44
N GLY A 342 6.41 -20.52 -44.16
CA GLY A 342 5.19 -20.26 -43.42
C GLY A 342 5.42 -20.14 -41.88
N THR A 343 4.42 -19.59 -41.21
CA THR A 343 4.45 -19.35 -39.76
C THR A 343 3.14 -19.84 -39.13
N LEU A 344 3.25 -20.69 -38.12
CA LEU A 344 2.14 -21.19 -37.31
C LEU A 344 2.20 -20.51 -35.94
N LEU A 345 1.07 -19.95 -35.47
CA LEU A 345 0.87 -19.41 -34.14
C LEU A 345 -0.17 -20.23 -33.40
N LEU A 346 0.16 -20.63 -32.17
CA LEU A 346 -0.78 -21.12 -31.18
C LEU A 346 -0.80 -20.11 -30.05
N TYR A 347 -1.97 -19.81 -29.46
CA TYR A 347 -2.12 -18.71 -28.49
C TYR A 347 -3.30 -18.97 -27.56
N SER A 348 -3.27 -18.43 -26.35
CA SER A 348 -4.41 -18.40 -25.43
C SER A 348 -5.34 -17.22 -25.70
N ASP A 349 -6.56 -17.25 -25.17
CA ASP A 349 -7.57 -16.23 -25.39
C ASP A 349 -7.15 -14.84 -24.86
N GLY A 350 -6.30 -14.77 -23.84
CA GLY A 350 -5.70 -13.51 -23.40
C GLY A 350 -4.92 -12.73 -24.46
N VAL A 351 -4.63 -13.35 -25.61
CA VAL A 351 -4.04 -12.65 -26.77
C VAL A 351 -5.10 -11.92 -27.59
N ASN A 352 -6.16 -12.63 -28.01
CA ASN A 352 -7.16 -12.08 -28.91
C ASN A 352 -8.30 -11.35 -28.20
N GLU A 353 -8.60 -11.69 -26.94
CA GLU A 353 -9.73 -11.13 -26.16
C GLU A 353 -9.32 -9.94 -25.29
N THR A 354 -8.04 -9.55 -25.25
CA THR A 354 -7.62 -8.33 -24.55
C THR A 354 -8.39 -7.13 -25.08
N MET A 355 -9.08 -6.43 -24.17
CA MET A 355 -9.95 -5.29 -24.50
C MET A 355 -9.22 -3.96 -24.35
N ASP A 356 -9.54 -3.01 -25.21
CA ASP A 356 -9.17 -1.60 -25.04
C ASP A 356 -10.14 -0.87 -24.08
N ALA A 357 -9.88 0.40 -23.79
CA ALA A 357 -10.72 1.25 -22.94
C ALA A 357 -12.16 1.44 -23.49
N ARG A 358 -12.44 1.06 -24.73
CA ARG A 358 -13.76 1.14 -25.38
C ARG A 358 -14.47 -0.21 -25.41
N GLY A 359 -13.82 -1.27 -24.90
CA GLY A 359 -14.34 -2.64 -24.94
C GLY A 359 -14.19 -3.34 -26.28
N ALA A 360 -13.26 -2.88 -27.14
CA ALA A 360 -12.94 -3.56 -28.38
C ALA A 360 -11.82 -4.58 -28.14
N GLU A 361 -12.01 -5.82 -28.59
CA GLU A 361 -11.01 -6.88 -28.52
C GLU A 361 -9.82 -6.61 -29.43
N PHE A 362 -8.64 -7.15 -29.09
CA PHE A 362 -7.47 -7.11 -29.96
C PHE A 362 -7.76 -7.80 -31.30
N GLY A 363 -8.28 -9.01 -31.25
CA GLY A 363 -8.82 -9.73 -32.39
C GLY A 363 -7.79 -10.25 -33.40
N LEU A 364 -8.29 -11.07 -34.34
CA LEU A 364 -7.43 -11.73 -35.34
C LEU A 364 -6.77 -10.76 -36.33
N ASP A 365 -7.43 -9.66 -36.68
CA ASP A 365 -6.87 -8.69 -37.64
C ASP A 365 -5.60 -8.03 -37.10
N ARG A 366 -5.54 -7.73 -35.81
CA ARG A 366 -4.33 -7.17 -35.18
C ARG A 366 -3.27 -8.23 -34.96
N ILE A 367 -3.65 -9.49 -34.66
CA ILE A 367 -2.71 -10.63 -34.64
C ILE A 367 -2.03 -10.74 -35.99
N HIS A 368 -2.82 -10.71 -37.09
CA HIS A 368 -2.29 -10.74 -38.46
C HIS A 368 -1.29 -9.58 -38.68
N GLY A 369 -1.69 -8.35 -38.34
CA GLY A 369 -0.83 -7.16 -38.48
C GLY A 369 0.49 -7.30 -37.75
N SER A 370 0.47 -7.76 -36.49
CA SER A 370 1.68 -7.97 -35.68
C SER A 370 2.60 -9.04 -36.27
N MET A 371 2.04 -10.17 -36.74
CA MET A 371 2.81 -11.27 -37.34
C MET A 371 3.46 -10.88 -38.65
N THR A 372 2.83 -9.99 -39.42
CA THR A 372 3.28 -9.58 -40.77
C THR A 372 4.05 -8.28 -40.81
N ALA A 373 4.08 -7.52 -39.73
CA ALA A 373 4.81 -6.24 -39.65
C ALA A 373 6.30 -6.40 -40.01
N ASN A 374 6.92 -7.51 -39.62
CA ASN A 374 8.31 -7.83 -39.92
C ASN A 374 8.46 -9.34 -40.23
N PRO A 375 8.22 -9.76 -41.45
CA PRO A 375 8.21 -11.20 -41.82
C PRO A 375 9.54 -11.92 -41.58
N THR A 376 10.64 -11.17 -41.55
CA THR A 376 12.00 -11.70 -41.33
C THR A 376 12.37 -11.87 -39.87
N HIS A 377 11.54 -11.38 -38.92
CA HIS A 377 11.81 -11.55 -37.52
C HIS A 377 11.91 -13.04 -37.12
N PRO A 378 12.86 -13.36 -36.20
CA PRO A 378 12.89 -14.67 -35.57
C PRO A 378 11.57 -15.00 -34.88
N ALA A 379 11.23 -16.27 -34.74
CA ALA A 379 9.98 -16.70 -34.11
C ALA A 379 9.81 -16.13 -32.69
N GLN A 380 10.88 -16.04 -31.90
CA GLN A 380 10.85 -15.45 -30.54
C GLN A 380 10.55 -13.95 -30.56
N GLU A 381 10.98 -13.22 -31.58
CA GLU A 381 10.72 -11.80 -31.72
C GLU A 381 9.27 -11.51 -32.11
N ILE A 382 8.67 -12.39 -32.90
CA ILE A 382 7.23 -12.32 -33.20
C ILE A 382 6.40 -12.45 -31.91
N CYS A 383 6.75 -13.37 -31.03
CA CYS A 383 6.07 -13.48 -29.73
C CYS A 383 6.20 -12.18 -28.88
N ARG A 384 7.37 -11.54 -28.87
CA ARG A 384 7.59 -10.29 -28.16
C ARG A 384 6.82 -9.12 -28.77
N GLN A 385 6.80 -9.04 -30.10
CA GLN A 385 6.05 -8.02 -30.82
C GLN A 385 4.54 -8.12 -30.54
N LEU A 386 3.99 -9.34 -30.61
CA LEU A 386 2.59 -9.59 -30.24
C LEU A 386 2.27 -9.13 -28.82
N TRP A 387 3.16 -9.41 -27.88
CA TRP A 387 2.97 -8.94 -26.51
C TRP A 387 2.97 -7.40 -26.42
N GLN A 388 3.91 -6.72 -27.06
CA GLN A 388 3.98 -5.26 -27.08
C GLN A 388 2.72 -4.64 -27.71
N ASP A 389 2.22 -5.23 -28.80
CA ASP A 389 1.03 -4.74 -29.49
C ASP A 389 -0.24 -4.96 -28.67
N VAL A 390 -0.36 -6.11 -27.97
CA VAL A 390 -1.46 -6.38 -27.04
C VAL A 390 -1.42 -5.42 -25.86
N GLN A 391 -0.25 -5.16 -25.27
CA GLN A 391 -0.10 -4.16 -24.20
C GLN A 391 -0.48 -2.74 -24.68
N ALA A 392 -0.02 -2.36 -25.87
CA ALA A 392 -0.35 -1.06 -26.45
C ALA A 392 -1.85 -0.90 -26.71
N HIS A 393 -2.54 -1.99 -27.09
CA HIS A 393 -3.99 -2.01 -27.27
C HIS A 393 -4.75 -1.87 -25.94
N GLY A 394 -4.34 -2.59 -24.90
CA GLY A 394 -4.93 -2.51 -23.55
C GLY A 394 -4.66 -1.17 -22.85
N GLY A 395 -3.60 -0.45 -23.22
CA GLY A 395 -3.22 0.83 -22.64
C GLY A 395 -2.94 0.74 -21.14
N ASP A 396 -3.58 1.62 -20.36
CA ASP A 396 -3.42 1.67 -18.90
C ASP A 396 -4.29 0.64 -18.13
N LEU A 397 -5.07 -0.17 -18.85
CA LEU A 397 -5.88 -1.22 -18.22
C LEU A 397 -4.98 -2.34 -17.66
N PRO A 398 -5.27 -2.87 -16.48
CA PRO A 398 -4.53 -4.01 -15.96
C PRO A 398 -4.76 -5.22 -16.87
N GLN A 399 -3.73 -6.04 -17.05
CA GLN A 399 -3.83 -7.30 -17.79
C GLN A 399 -4.96 -8.17 -17.21
N GLN A 400 -5.93 -8.52 -18.05
CA GLN A 400 -7.15 -9.23 -17.63
C GLN A 400 -6.95 -10.75 -17.60
N ASP A 401 -6.15 -11.29 -18.53
CA ASP A 401 -5.87 -12.72 -18.65
C ASP A 401 -4.41 -13.02 -18.93
N ASP A 402 -4.02 -14.29 -18.75
CA ASP A 402 -2.69 -14.77 -19.05
C ASP A 402 -2.42 -14.64 -20.56
N PHE A 403 -1.23 -14.23 -20.90
CA PHE A 403 -0.79 -14.10 -22.29
C PHE A 403 0.14 -15.25 -22.63
N THR A 404 -0.27 -16.13 -23.54
CA THR A 404 0.58 -17.24 -23.99
C THR A 404 0.58 -17.35 -25.52
N THR A 405 1.78 -17.39 -26.08
CA THR A 405 2.01 -17.56 -27.51
C THR A 405 3.10 -18.58 -27.79
N VAL A 406 2.90 -19.43 -28.80
CA VAL A 406 3.91 -20.31 -29.36
C VAL A 406 3.94 -20.10 -30.88
N VAL A 407 5.10 -19.74 -31.41
CA VAL A 407 5.33 -19.49 -32.82
C VAL A 407 6.26 -20.56 -33.38
N VAL A 408 5.89 -21.16 -34.52
CA VAL A 408 6.72 -22.10 -35.29
C VAL A 408 6.87 -21.56 -36.71
N LYS A 409 8.10 -21.30 -37.15
CA LYS A 409 8.44 -20.91 -38.51
C LYS A 409 9.14 -22.06 -39.21
N ARG A 410 8.73 -22.38 -40.44
CA ARG A 410 9.45 -23.31 -41.31
C ARG A 410 10.36 -22.51 -42.23
N SER A 411 11.67 -22.74 -42.11
CA SER A 411 12.66 -22.01 -42.89
C SER A 411 12.49 -22.24 -44.40
N ARG A 412 12.73 -21.21 -45.18
CA ARG A 412 12.93 -21.38 -46.61
C ARG A 412 14.24 -22.17 -46.78
N GLN A 413 14.20 -23.39 -47.39
CA GLN A 413 15.43 -24.07 -47.76
C GLN A 413 16.20 -23.13 -48.68
N GLY A 414 17.44 -22.74 -48.29
CA GLY A 414 18.33 -21.98 -49.11
C GLY A 414 18.91 -22.83 -50.23
#